data_0ecec13d186ae7e750028e6882817772
#
_entry.id   0ecec13d186ae7e750028e6882817772
#
_cell.length_a   1.000
_cell.length_b   1.000
_cell.length_c   1.000
_cell.angle_alpha   90.00
_cell.angle_beta   90.00
_cell.angle_gamma   90.00
#
_symmetry.space_group_name_H-M   'P 1'
#
loop_
_entity.id
_entity.type
_entity.pdbx_description
1 polymer ?
#
loop_
_entity_poly.entity_id
_entity_poly.type
_entity_poly.pdbx_seq_one_letter_code
_entity_poly.pdbx_strand_id
1 'polypeptide(L)'
;MKKYLSVAVLLVSTSLCTLAQNAKPVFKNGEAQIVEAFSNPEEWIREDLWVETEFDTDGDGKPDRMHVAVTRPKQTETEGLKLPVVYKTSPYYAGTAGLAKGLFWNVEHELGATPPPRTHVEVQRRGERPIISNSQIRTWVPRGYIVVHSSSPGTGLSDGAPTVGGDNESLAPKAVIEWLSGKDNGYKTRDGQEKVKAYWSTGKVGMTGTSYNGTLPLAAATTGVDALKAIIPIAPNTSYYHYYRSNGLVRSPGGYLGEDIDVLYDFIHSGDEAKRAYNNRTVRDTEMANNLDRITGDYNDFWAGRDYLNDMKPMKAALLMSHGFNDWNVMPEHSYRIAMEAKKMGLPVQIYYHQAGHGGPPPISMMNRWFTKYLHGIDNGVENDPKAQIVREGDSPQEPTPYADYPNPQASDVTFYLKAGGKVHGSLSTSKAQSKGQETLTDNVNFSGAQLAQADESEHRLLYVTPKLTEPLHISGVARVTIELASSKPAANLSVWLVSLPWNAADDARIYDNIITRGWADPQNYKSLTRSEPLEPGKFYTVSFDLQPDDQIIPAGQQIGLMIFSSDQEFTLHPQPGTQLTIDLNGTSLTLPIVGGKKAVDSVMK
;
A
#
# COMPACT_ATOMS: atom_id res chain seq x y z
N MET A 1 -94.79 23.40 19.76
CA MET A 1 -94.15 22.07 19.96
C MET A 1 -93.14 21.81 18.85
N LYS A 2 -91.84 22.06 19.14
CA LYS A 2 -90.75 21.78 18.21
C LYS A 2 -90.04 20.56 18.68
N LYS A 3 -90.04 19.47 17.86
CA LYS A 3 -89.28 18.22 18.09
C LYS A 3 -87.84 18.40 17.65
N TYR A 4 -86.87 18.22 18.57
CA TYR A 4 -85.47 18.13 18.25
C TYR A 4 -85.12 16.65 17.93
N LEU A 5 -84.58 16.44 16.77
CA LEU A 5 -84.05 15.12 16.33
C LEU A 5 -82.53 15.15 16.57
N SER A 6 -82.06 14.35 17.54
CA SER A 6 -80.63 14.16 17.80
C SER A 6 -80.07 13.07 16.87
N VAL A 7 -79.16 13.44 15.99
CA VAL A 7 -78.40 12.50 15.16
C VAL A 7 -77.12 12.18 15.94
N ALA A 8 -76.99 10.93 16.38
CA ALA A 8 -75.71 10.39 16.94
C ALA A 8 -74.81 9.97 15.77
N VAL A 9 -73.70 10.69 15.60
CA VAL A 9 -72.63 10.29 14.68
C VAL A 9 -71.72 9.28 15.36
N LEU A 10 -71.74 8.04 14.94
CA LEU A 10 -70.82 6.97 15.40
C LEU A 10 -69.48 7.14 14.66
N LEU A 11 -68.43 7.69 15.32
CA LEU A 11 -67.08 7.69 14.82
C LEU A 11 -66.47 6.30 14.99
N VAL A 12 -66.39 5.54 13.89
CA VAL A 12 -65.62 4.30 13.82
C VAL A 12 -64.16 4.69 13.60
N SER A 13 -63.35 4.67 14.66
CA SER A 13 -61.88 4.78 14.54
C SER A 13 -61.33 3.46 14.00
N THR A 14 -61.08 3.41 12.72
CA THR A 14 -60.25 2.34 12.11
C THR A 14 -58.81 2.58 12.50
N SER A 15 -58.34 1.90 13.56
CA SER A 15 -56.91 1.76 13.82
C SER A 15 -56.27 0.97 12.68
N LEU A 16 -55.64 1.67 11.75
CA LEU A 16 -54.73 1.03 10.80
C LEU A 16 -53.52 0.54 11.62
N CYS A 17 -53.54 -0.73 11.99
CA CYS A 17 -52.30 -1.43 12.33
C CYS A 17 -51.47 -1.50 11.08
N THR A 18 -50.63 -0.51 10.87
CA THR A 18 -49.47 -0.64 9.97
C THR A 18 -48.62 -1.76 10.56
N LEU A 19 -48.69 -2.94 9.98
CA LEU A 19 -47.68 -3.99 10.20
C LEU A 19 -46.34 -3.31 9.86
N ALA A 20 -45.55 -3.05 10.88
CA ALA A 20 -44.21 -2.52 10.67
C ALA A 20 -43.45 -3.52 9.79
N GLN A 21 -43.24 -3.14 8.55
CA GLN A 21 -42.48 -3.97 7.61
C GLN A 21 -41.06 -4.06 8.16
N ASN A 22 -40.53 -5.28 8.35
CA ASN A 22 -39.18 -5.50 8.84
C ASN A 22 -38.17 -4.70 8.01
N ALA A 23 -37.28 -3.97 8.67
CA ALA A 23 -36.29 -3.15 8.01
C ALA A 23 -35.32 -4.00 7.16
N LYS A 24 -35.06 -3.57 5.93
CA LYS A 24 -34.17 -4.26 4.99
C LYS A 24 -33.20 -3.26 4.33
N PRO A 25 -32.02 -3.71 3.87
CA PRO A 25 -31.17 -2.91 3.01
C PRO A 25 -31.93 -2.41 1.77
N VAL A 26 -31.67 -1.17 1.37
CA VAL A 26 -32.30 -0.54 0.21
C VAL A 26 -31.21 -0.25 -0.83
N PHE A 27 -31.49 -0.55 -2.09
CA PHE A 27 -30.53 -0.35 -3.19
C PHE A 27 -31.13 0.60 -4.23
N LYS A 28 -30.31 1.57 -4.68
CA LYS A 28 -30.66 2.51 -5.74
C LYS A 28 -29.41 2.82 -6.56
N ASN A 29 -29.51 2.82 -7.87
CA ASN A 29 -28.40 3.07 -8.80
C ASN A 29 -27.19 2.15 -8.56
N GLY A 30 -27.44 0.90 -8.13
CA GLY A 30 -26.38 -0.06 -7.86
C GLY A 30 -25.64 0.11 -6.54
N GLU A 31 -26.12 0.99 -5.67
CA GLU A 31 -25.52 1.31 -4.36
C GLU A 31 -26.47 1.00 -3.20
N ALA A 32 -25.92 0.51 -2.09
CA ALA A 32 -26.64 0.39 -0.83
C ALA A 32 -26.90 1.80 -0.25
N GLN A 33 -28.18 2.09 0.03
CA GLN A 33 -28.63 3.38 0.55
C GLN A 33 -28.60 3.41 2.07
N ILE A 34 -28.49 4.61 2.65
CA ILE A 34 -28.69 4.81 4.10
C ILE A 34 -30.16 4.51 4.42
N VAL A 35 -30.37 3.62 5.37
CA VAL A 35 -31.69 3.23 5.89
C VAL A 35 -31.86 3.87 7.28
N GLU A 36 -32.92 4.64 7.48
CA GLU A 36 -33.17 5.35 8.73
C GLU A 36 -33.20 4.42 9.93
N ALA A 37 -33.85 3.24 9.79
CA ALA A 37 -33.94 2.23 10.84
C ALA A 37 -32.58 1.65 11.28
N PHE A 38 -31.51 1.82 10.50
CA PHE A 38 -30.14 1.38 10.82
C PHE A 38 -29.22 2.53 11.25
N SER A 39 -29.72 3.77 11.27
CA SER A 39 -28.88 4.96 11.35
C SER A 39 -28.67 5.52 12.75
N ASN A 40 -29.43 5.02 13.75
CA ASN A 40 -29.28 5.49 15.12
C ASN A 40 -28.13 4.79 15.87
N PRO A 41 -26.99 5.46 16.17
CA PRO A 41 -25.84 4.84 16.84
C PRO A 41 -26.13 4.33 18.26
N GLU A 42 -27.12 4.87 18.94
CA GLU A 42 -27.53 4.44 20.29
C GLU A 42 -28.21 3.07 20.29
N GLU A 43 -28.72 2.66 19.13
CA GLU A 43 -29.42 1.38 18.96
C GLU A 43 -28.54 0.29 18.36
N TRP A 44 -27.29 0.60 18.03
CA TRP A 44 -26.38 -0.42 17.52
C TRP A 44 -25.89 -1.36 18.62
N ILE A 45 -25.93 -2.64 18.33
CA ILE A 45 -25.35 -3.66 19.20
C ILE A 45 -23.84 -3.65 19.00
N ARG A 46 -23.11 -3.58 20.12
CA ARG A 46 -21.65 -3.64 20.15
C ARG A 46 -21.20 -4.73 21.07
N GLU A 47 -20.33 -5.60 20.57
CA GLU A 47 -19.83 -6.78 21.27
C GLU A 47 -18.33 -6.89 21.11
N ASP A 48 -17.61 -7.25 22.19
CA ASP A 48 -16.23 -7.68 22.17
C ASP A 48 -16.22 -9.20 22.32
N LEU A 49 -15.54 -9.89 21.41
CA LEU A 49 -15.49 -11.35 21.29
C LEU A 49 -14.05 -11.78 20.98
N TRP A 50 -13.78 -13.06 21.11
CA TRP A 50 -12.47 -13.65 20.78
C TRP A 50 -12.64 -14.83 19.84
N VAL A 51 -11.90 -14.80 18.72
CA VAL A 51 -11.91 -15.89 17.71
C VAL A 51 -10.62 -16.66 17.84
N GLU A 52 -10.76 -17.98 17.98
CA GLU A 52 -9.64 -18.91 18.10
C GLU A 52 -9.02 -19.18 16.73
N THR A 53 -7.69 -19.18 16.67
CA THR A 53 -6.91 -19.50 15.47
C THR A 53 -6.36 -20.91 15.51
N GLU A 54 -5.64 -21.33 14.49
CA GLU A 54 -4.99 -22.64 14.42
C GLU A 54 -3.49 -22.60 14.81
N PHE A 55 -2.98 -21.46 15.29
CA PHE A 55 -1.57 -21.26 15.64
C PHE A 55 -1.39 -20.80 17.09
N ASP A 56 -0.18 -21.03 17.62
CA ASP A 56 0.34 -20.56 18.91
C ASP A 56 1.69 -19.87 18.63
N THR A 57 1.72 -18.54 18.65
CA THR A 57 2.92 -17.75 18.34
C THR A 57 3.54 -17.09 19.56
N ASP A 58 2.88 -17.12 20.73
CA ASP A 58 3.42 -16.64 22.00
C ASP A 58 3.95 -17.77 22.92
N GLY A 59 3.86 -19.01 22.45
CA GLY A 59 4.49 -20.18 23.06
C GLY A 59 3.86 -20.63 24.37
N ASP A 60 2.56 -20.39 24.61
CA ASP A 60 1.88 -20.79 25.84
C ASP A 60 1.21 -22.18 25.76
N GLY A 61 1.27 -22.83 24.61
CA GLY A 61 0.71 -24.15 24.34
C GLY A 61 -0.79 -24.13 24.04
N LYS A 62 -1.37 -22.97 23.75
CA LYS A 62 -2.78 -22.81 23.35
C LYS A 62 -2.87 -22.08 22.02
N PRO A 63 -3.91 -22.36 21.22
CA PRO A 63 -4.19 -21.53 20.05
C PRO A 63 -4.42 -20.07 20.42
N ASP A 64 -3.78 -19.15 19.69
CA ASP A 64 -3.95 -17.72 19.87
C ASP A 64 -5.38 -17.29 19.58
N ARG A 65 -5.96 -16.38 20.37
CA ARG A 65 -7.29 -15.83 20.17
C ARG A 65 -7.23 -14.36 19.77
N MET A 66 -7.89 -14.04 18.66
CA MET A 66 -7.97 -12.67 18.15
C MET A 66 -9.14 -11.93 18.78
N HIS A 67 -8.88 -10.78 19.37
CA HIS A 67 -9.92 -9.86 19.83
C HIS A 67 -10.69 -9.29 18.64
N VAL A 68 -12.01 -9.37 18.69
CA VAL A 68 -12.93 -8.94 17.64
C VAL A 68 -14.02 -8.03 18.24
N ALA A 69 -14.13 -6.81 17.70
CA ALA A 69 -15.21 -5.88 18.05
C ALA A 69 -16.25 -5.86 16.92
N VAL A 70 -17.50 -6.20 17.24
CA VAL A 70 -18.62 -6.25 16.30
C VAL A 70 -19.54 -5.06 16.54
N THR A 71 -19.95 -4.37 15.46
CA THR A 71 -21.02 -3.37 15.50
C THR A 71 -22.07 -3.70 14.44
N ARG A 72 -23.33 -3.86 14.86
CA ARG A 72 -24.44 -4.28 14.01
C ARG A 72 -25.75 -3.56 14.31
N PRO A 73 -26.67 -3.39 13.34
CA PRO A 73 -27.99 -2.85 13.61
C PRO A 73 -28.79 -3.74 14.58
N LYS A 74 -29.61 -3.14 15.46
CA LYS A 74 -30.44 -3.90 16.42
C LYS A 74 -31.36 -4.92 15.75
N GLN A 75 -31.76 -4.69 14.50
CA GLN A 75 -32.65 -5.57 13.74
C GLN A 75 -32.04 -6.95 13.47
N THR A 76 -30.72 -7.07 13.56
CA THR A 76 -30.05 -8.38 13.49
C THR A 76 -30.39 -9.26 14.70
N GLU A 77 -30.78 -8.66 15.84
CA GLU A 77 -31.25 -9.35 17.04
C GLU A 77 -32.77 -9.42 17.09
N THR A 78 -33.43 -8.28 16.90
CA THR A 78 -34.87 -8.17 17.16
C THR A 78 -35.74 -8.72 16.04
N GLU A 79 -35.22 -8.80 14.80
CA GLU A 79 -35.96 -9.20 13.61
C GLU A 79 -35.30 -10.41 12.90
N GLY A 80 -34.18 -10.94 13.43
CA GLY A 80 -33.43 -12.03 12.82
C GLY A 80 -32.80 -11.65 11.46
N LEU A 81 -32.60 -10.35 11.21
CA LEU A 81 -31.98 -9.86 9.97
C LEU A 81 -30.54 -10.35 9.87
N LYS A 82 -30.17 -10.92 8.72
CA LYS A 82 -28.79 -11.29 8.41
C LYS A 82 -28.21 -10.32 7.40
N LEU A 83 -26.99 -9.84 7.67
CA LEU A 83 -26.31 -8.84 6.83
C LEU A 83 -24.89 -9.31 6.47
N PRO A 84 -24.34 -8.89 5.34
CA PRO A 84 -22.93 -9.10 5.03
C PRO A 84 -22.04 -8.22 5.91
N VAL A 85 -20.75 -8.58 5.96
CA VAL A 85 -19.78 -7.97 6.86
C VAL A 85 -18.77 -7.14 6.08
N VAL A 86 -18.50 -5.91 6.55
CA VAL A 86 -17.30 -5.15 6.21
C VAL A 86 -16.33 -5.28 7.38
N TYR A 87 -15.19 -5.90 7.12
CA TYR A 87 -14.19 -6.26 8.12
C TYR A 87 -12.89 -5.46 7.93
N LYS A 88 -12.32 -5.02 9.05
CA LYS A 88 -11.02 -4.35 9.11
C LYS A 88 -10.21 -4.90 10.28
N THR A 89 -9.00 -5.38 10.01
CA THR A 89 -8.03 -5.74 11.05
C THR A 89 -6.87 -4.73 11.09
N SER A 90 -6.23 -4.56 12.25
CA SER A 90 -5.21 -3.53 12.44
C SER A 90 -4.29 -3.84 13.61
N PRO A 91 -2.97 -3.56 13.49
CA PRO A 91 -2.05 -3.63 14.62
C PRO A 91 -2.06 -2.36 15.51
N TYR A 92 -2.80 -1.31 15.14
CA TYR A 92 -2.64 0.03 15.73
C TYR A 92 -3.65 0.41 16.80
N TYR A 93 -4.69 -0.40 17.05
CA TYR A 93 -5.81 0.01 17.90
C TYR A 93 -5.44 0.27 19.38
N ALA A 94 -4.41 -0.38 19.90
CA ALA A 94 -3.97 -0.19 21.27
C ALA A 94 -2.79 0.79 21.44
N GLY A 95 -2.38 1.45 20.36
CA GLY A 95 -1.27 2.39 20.35
C GLY A 95 -0.05 1.87 19.61
N THR A 96 0.96 2.73 19.52
CA THR A 96 2.25 2.47 18.85
C THR A 96 3.38 3.06 19.69
N ALA A 97 4.63 2.69 19.41
CA ALA A 97 5.81 3.29 20.06
C ALA A 97 6.01 4.79 19.72
N GLY A 98 5.24 5.30 18.74
CA GLY A 98 5.43 6.66 18.24
C GLY A 98 6.81 6.82 17.58
N LEU A 99 7.22 8.07 17.33
CA LEU A 99 8.53 8.38 16.75
C LEU A 99 9.56 8.64 17.88
N ALA A 100 9.69 7.71 18.81
CA ALA A 100 10.60 7.86 19.94
C ALA A 100 12.06 7.90 19.50
N LYS A 101 12.88 8.71 20.19
CA LYS A 101 14.30 8.82 19.90
C LYS A 101 14.98 7.44 20.06
N GLY A 102 15.75 7.03 19.05
CA GLY A 102 16.48 5.77 19.05
C GLY A 102 15.66 4.57 18.56
N LEU A 103 14.40 4.77 18.18
CA LEU A 103 13.58 3.71 17.54
C LEU A 103 14.18 3.26 16.21
N PHE A 104 14.67 4.20 15.41
CA PHE A 104 15.23 3.96 14.08
C PHE A 104 16.70 3.57 14.13
N TRP A 105 17.15 2.84 13.12
CA TRP A 105 18.55 2.53 12.90
C TRP A 105 19.35 3.80 12.55
N ASN A 106 20.61 3.85 12.99
CA ASN A 106 21.54 4.87 12.49
C ASN A 106 21.99 4.47 11.07
N VAL A 107 21.62 5.27 10.10
CA VAL A 107 21.95 5.06 8.68
C VAL A 107 23.36 5.55 8.31
N GLU A 108 24.03 6.28 9.19
CA GLU A 108 25.39 6.83 8.99
C GLU A 108 26.45 5.74 9.23
N HIS A 109 26.62 4.84 8.27
CA HIS A 109 27.67 3.81 8.26
C HIS A 109 28.01 3.37 6.83
N GLU A 110 29.17 2.72 6.67
CA GLU A 110 29.65 2.23 5.38
C GLU A 110 28.77 1.10 4.84
N LEU A 111 28.62 1.06 3.52
CA LEU A 111 27.91 -0.04 2.85
C LEU A 111 28.65 -1.35 3.07
N GLY A 112 27.89 -2.42 3.31
CA GLY A 112 28.45 -3.73 3.63
C GLY A 112 29.00 -3.89 5.06
N ALA A 113 28.95 -2.82 5.87
CA ALA A 113 29.34 -2.89 7.28
C ALA A 113 28.18 -3.29 8.18
N THR A 114 28.49 -3.90 9.34
CA THR A 114 27.47 -4.16 10.37
C THR A 114 26.93 -2.86 10.92
N PRO A 115 25.60 -2.65 10.89
CA PRO A 115 24.98 -1.43 11.41
C PRO A 115 25.26 -1.26 12.92
N PRO A 116 25.37 -0.02 13.42
CA PRO A 116 25.37 0.25 14.85
C PRO A 116 24.10 -0.31 15.53
N PRO A 117 24.20 -0.81 16.79
CA PRO A 117 23.02 -1.28 17.52
C PRO A 117 22.06 -0.13 17.80
N ARG A 118 20.75 -0.39 17.70
CA ARG A 118 19.70 0.58 18.03
C ARG A 118 19.11 0.36 19.43
N THR A 119 18.36 1.31 19.92
CA THR A 119 17.59 1.18 21.16
C THR A 119 16.22 0.59 20.86
N HIS A 120 15.82 -0.42 21.63
CA HIS A 120 14.45 -0.96 21.56
C HIS A 120 13.51 -0.11 22.41
N VAL A 121 12.44 0.37 21.79
CA VAL A 121 11.46 1.25 22.43
C VAL A 121 10.13 0.51 22.54
N GLU A 122 9.50 0.61 23.71
CA GLU A 122 8.22 -0.05 23.97
C GLU A 122 7.03 0.84 23.59
N VAL A 123 5.94 0.17 23.20
CA VAL A 123 4.65 0.84 22.90
C VAL A 123 4.08 1.45 24.18
N GLN A 124 3.67 2.70 24.09
CA GLN A 124 2.82 3.34 25.09
C GLN A 124 1.35 3.00 24.77
N ARG A 125 0.75 2.11 25.58
CA ARG A 125 -0.65 1.72 25.41
C ARG A 125 -1.59 2.90 25.61
N ARG A 126 -2.60 3.00 24.75
CA ARG A 126 -3.68 4.00 24.82
C ARG A 126 -4.89 3.41 25.55
N GLY A 127 -4.82 3.30 26.88
CA GLY A 127 -5.90 2.75 27.70
C GLY A 127 -5.95 1.20 27.71
N GLU A 128 -6.94 0.66 28.40
CA GLU A 128 -7.10 -0.79 28.61
C GLU A 128 -7.73 -1.52 27.42
N ARG A 129 -8.45 -0.80 26.56
CA ARG A 129 -9.15 -1.35 25.40
C ARG A 129 -8.67 -0.72 24.10
N PRO A 130 -8.70 -1.48 23.00
CA PRO A 130 -8.41 -0.93 21.68
C PRO A 130 -9.33 0.23 21.32
N ILE A 131 -8.76 1.29 20.72
CA ILE A 131 -9.53 2.46 20.25
C ILE A 131 -9.85 2.24 18.77
N ILE A 132 -11.11 1.92 18.49
CA ILE A 132 -11.57 1.62 17.15
C ILE A 132 -12.18 2.86 16.49
N SER A 133 -11.76 3.15 15.26
CA SER A 133 -12.31 4.26 14.49
C SER A 133 -13.79 4.05 14.15
N ASN A 134 -14.61 5.06 14.45
CA ASN A 134 -16.03 5.05 14.10
C ASN A 134 -16.31 5.33 12.61
N SER A 135 -15.32 5.68 11.79
CA SER A 135 -15.54 6.06 10.39
C SER A 135 -16.17 4.94 9.56
N GLN A 136 -15.63 3.74 9.64
CA GLN A 136 -16.17 2.56 8.95
C GLN A 136 -17.58 2.22 9.44
N ILE A 137 -17.79 2.25 10.76
CA ILE A 137 -19.09 1.97 11.38
C ILE A 137 -20.16 2.95 10.86
N ARG A 138 -19.89 4.25 10.90
CA ARG A 138 -20.82 5.29 10.41
C ARG A 138 -21.07 5.22 8.90
N THR A 139 -20.11 4.72 8.15
CA THR A 139 -20.25 4.55 6.70
C THR A 139 -21.11 3.35 6.35
N TRP A 140 -20.86 2.19 6.96
CA TRP A 140 -21.40 0.93 6.47
C TRP A 140 -22.63 0.42 7.23
N VAL A 141 -22.71 0.61 8.57
CA VAL A 141 -23.87 0.14 9.36
C VAL A 141 -25.19 0.74 8.86
N PRO A 142 -25.29 2.06 8.61
CA PRO A 142 -26.53 2.65 8.07
C PRO A 142 -26.92 2.13 6.68
N ARG A 143 -25.97 1.55 5.95
CA ARG A 143 -26.18 0.98 4.61
C ARG A 143 -26.54 -0.52 4.61
N GLY A 144 -26.78 -1.09 5.80
CA GLY A 144 -27.16 -2.48 5.93
C GLY A 144 -25.99 -3.45 5.84
N TYR A 145 -24.88 -3.09 6.46
CA TYR A 145 -23.74 -3.98 6.72
C TYR A 145 -23.51 -4.14 8.22
N ILE A 146 -22.86 -5.20 8.61
CA ILE A 146 -22.23 -5.36 9.91
C ILE A 146 -20.78 -4.90 9.77
N VAL A 147 -20.26 -4.20 10.75
CA VAL A 147 -18.84 -3.78 10.75
C VAL A 147 -18.11 -4.54 11.85
N VAL A 148 -17.03 -5.19 11.46
CA VAL A 148 -16.17 -5.97 12.34
C VAL A 148 -14.77 -5.39 12.32
N HIS A 149 -14.18 -5.26 13.52
CA HIS A 149 -12.77 -4.89 13.70
C HIS A 149 -12.05 -5.96 14.50
N SER A 150 -10.79 -6.25 14.17
CA SER A 150 -9.94 -7.08 15.03
C SER A 150 -8.56 -6.46 15.22
N SER A 151 -7.93 -6.75 16.35
CA SER A 151 -6.51 -6.47 16.54
C SER A 151 -5.69 -7.59 15.92
N SER A 152 -4.56 -7.26 15.27
CA SER A 152 -3.61 -8.24 14.73
C SER A 152 -2.94 -9.05 15.85
N PRO A 153 -2.36 -10.24 15.56
CA PRO A 153 -1.65 -11.04 16.55
C PRO A 153 -0.60 -10.23 17.33
N GLY A 154 -0.52 -10.45 18.63
CA GLY A 154 0.41 -9.73 19.51
C GLY A 154 0.15 -8.25 19.68
N THR A 155 -1.06 -7.78 19.34
CA THR A 155 -1.45 -6.37 19.49
C THR A 155 -2.78 -6.23 20.24
N GLY A 156 -2.92 -5.17 21.02
CA GLY A 156 -4.16 -4.88 21.74
C GLY A 156 -4.54 -5.98 22.72
N LEU A 157 -5.73 -6.56 22.52
CA LEU A 157 -6.27 -7.65 23.34
C LEU A 157 -6.18 -9.02 22.63
N SER A 158 -5.54 -9.10 21.47
CA SER A 158 -5.24 -10.37 20.77
C SER A 158 -4.04 -11.07 21.41
N ASP A 159 -4.09 -12.40 21.42
CA ASP A 159 -2.95 -13.25 21.79
C ASP A 159 -1.88 -13.27 20.69
N GLY A 160 -0.78 -13.96 20.94
CA GLY A 160 0.27 -14.20 19.98
C GLY A 160 1.37 -13.14 19.92
N ALA A 161 2.15 -13.19 18.86
CA ALA A 161 3.25 -12.29 18.56
C ALA A 161 3.05 -11.56 17.23
N PRO A 162 3.42 -10.26 17.13
CA PRO A 162 3.44 -9.57 15.84
C PRO A 162 4.64 -10.09 15.03
N THR A 163 4.41 -10.65 13.85
CA THR A 163 5.48 -11.19 13.00
C THR A 163 5.84 -10.27 11.83
N VAL A 164 5.08 -9.21 11.64
CA VAL A 164 5.21 -8.25 10.54
C VAL A 164 5.26 -8.96 9.18
N GLY A 165 4.09 -9.36 8.72
CA GLY A 165 3.90 -10.05 7.43
C GLY A 165 4.17 -11.56 7.44
N GLY A 166 4.39 -12.19 8.59
CA GLY A 166 4.47 -13.65 8.69
C GLY A 166 3.08 -14.31 8.60
N ASP A 167 3.08 -15.64 8.52
CA ASP A 167 1.88 -16.46 8.27
C ASP A 167 0.70 -16.17 9.21
N ASN A 168 0.98 -15.91 10.49
CA ASN A 168 -0.08 -15.64 11.46
C ASN A 168 -0.88 -14.37 11.13
N GLU A 169 -0.30 -13.40 10.42
CA GLU A 169 -1.02 -12.19 9.98
C GLU A 169 -1.97 -12.43 8.80
N SER A 170 -1.77 -13.51 8.05
CA SER A 170 -2.71 -13.99 7.03
C SER A 170 -3.77 -14.92 7.63
N LEU A 171 -3.36 -15.79 8.56
CA LEU A 171 -4.23 -16.79 9.19
C LEU A 171 -5.17 -16.21 10.25
N ALA A 172 -4.78 -15.14 10.95
CA ALA A 172 -5.63 -14.48 11.93
C ALA A 172 -6.92 -13.89 11.31
N PRO A 173 -6.86 -13.05 10.26
CA PRO A 173 -8.08 -12.60 9.59
C PRO A 173 -8.82 -13.75 8.89
N LYS A 174 -8.16 -14.81 8.39
CA LYS A 174 -8.80 -16.01 7.87
C LYS A 174 -9.71 -16.64 8.93
N ALA A 175 -9.21 -16.89 10.15
CA ALA A 175 -10.00 -17.47 11.25
C ALA A 175 -11.24 -16.61 11.58
N VAL A 176 -11.09 -15.29 11.66
CA VAL A 176 -12.22 -14.37 11.87
C VAL A 176 -13.26 -14.49 10.74
N ILE A 177 -12.83 -14.56 9.47
CA ILE A 177 -13.73 -14.73 8.31
C ILE A 177 -14.43 -16.09 8.35
N GLU A 178 -13.74 -17.13 8.75
CA GLU A 178 -14.31 -18.49 8.90
C GLU A 178 -15.34 -18.53 10.03
N TRP A 179 -15.07 -17.88 11.18
CA TRP A 179 -16.06 -17.71 12.23
C TRP A 179 -17.30 -16.93 11.76
N LEU A 180 -17.10 -15.83 11.03
CA LEU A 180 -18.19 -15.02 10.44
C LEU A 180 -19.07 -15.82 9.45
N SER A 181 -18.51 -16.87 8.86
CA SER A 181 -19.22 -17.80 7.96
C SER A 181 -19.72 -19.08 8.65
N GLY A 182 -19.52 -19.20 9.96
CA GLY A 182 -19.99 -20.32 10.77
C GLY A 182 -19.12 -21.58 10.75
N LYS A 183 -17.87 -21.46 10.28
CA LYS A 183 -16.93 -22.59 10.15
C LYS A 183 -15.95 -22.71 11.32
N ASP A 184 -15.79 -21.67 12.14
CA ASP A 184 -14.81 -21.62 13.22
C ASP A 184 -15.44 -21.20 14.56
N ASN A 185 -14.63 -21.18 15.64
CA ASN A 185 -15.06 -20.94 16.99
C ASN A 185 -14.78 -19.50 17.44
N GLY A 186 -15.82 -18.79 17.87
CA GLY A 186 -15.72 -17.55 18.62
C GLY A 186 -16.11 -17.77 20.08
N TYR A 187 -15.58 -16.95 20.97
CA TYR A 187 -15.80 -17.03 22.42
C TYR A 187 -16.19 -15.67 22.99
N LYS A 188 -16.97 -15.70 24.07
CA LYS A 188 -17.45 -14.49 24.74
C LYS A 188 -16.37 -13.74 25.51
N THR A 189 -15.36 -14.46 25.98
CA THR A 189 -14.22 -13.90 26.73
C THR A 189 -12.92 -14.55 26.26
N ARG A 190 -11.78 -13.87 26.50
CA ARG A 190 -10.45 -14.31 26.06
C ARG A 190 -10.12 -15.72 26.51
N ASP A 191 -10.33 -16.02 27.79
CA ASP A 191 -9.97 -17.32 28.41
C ASP A 191 -11.18 -18.24 28.61
N GLY A 192 -12.38 -17.80 28.23
CA GLY A 192 -13.64 -18.54 28.48
C GLY A 192 -13.87 -19.66 27.49
N GLN A 193 -14.87 -20.50 27.82
CA GLN A 193 -15.30 -21.65 27.01
C GLN A 193 -16.71 -21.44 26.40
N GLU A 194 -17.36 -20.30 26.70
CA GLU A 194 -18.68 -19.98 26.15
C GLU A 194 -18.56 -19.59 24.68
N LYS A 195 -19.01 -20.48 23.80
CA LYS A 195 -18.95 -20.28 22.34
C LYS A 195 -20.03 -19.32 21.86
N VAL A 196 -19.65 -18.46 20.91
CA VAL A 196 -20.53 -17.50 20.24
C VAL A 196 -20.52 -17.75 18.73
N LYS A 197 -21.71 -17.80 18.13
CA LYS A 197 -21.87 -17.92 16.68
C LYS A 197 -22.27 -16.59 16.06
N ALA A 198 -21.75 -16.29 14.89
CA ALA A 198 -22.11 -15.12 14.10
C ALA A 198 -23.45 -15.32 13.33
N TYR A 199 -24.54 -15.71 14.05
CA TYR A 199 -25.84 -16.07 13.47
C TYR A 199 -26.48 -14.95 12.65
N TRP A 200 -26.09 -13.72 12.90
CA TRP A 200 -26.51 -12.49 12.26
C TRP A 200 -25.77 -12.21 10.94
N SER A 201 -24.72 -12.95 10.63
CA SER A 201 -23.94 -12.82 9.39
C SER A 201 -24.57 -13.63 8.24
N THR A 202 -24.45 -13.10 7.00
CA THR A 202 -24.76 -13.87 5.78
C THR A 202 -23.62 -14.82 5.40
N GLY A 203 -22.46 -14.74 6.08
CA GLY A 203 -21.23 -15.45 5.71
C GLY A 203 -20.48 -14.83 4.54
N LYS A 204 -20.90 -13.66 4.03
CA LYS A 204 -20.15 -12.91 3.00
C LYS A 204 -19.41 -11.76 3.64
N VAL A 205 -18.11 -11.72 3.42
CA VAL A 205 -17.20 -10.74 4.02
C VAL A 205 -16.49 -9.94 2.92
N GLY A 206 -16.40 -8.63 3.13
CA GLY A 206 -15.52 -7.73 2.39
C GLY A 206 -14.55 -7.07 3.36
N MET A 207 -13.33 -6.77 2.89
CA MET A 207 -12.34 -6.08 3.72
C MET A 207 -11.85 -4.80 3.05
N THR A 208 -11.50 -3.79 3.87
CA THR A 208 -10.89 -2.55 3.41
C THR A 208 -10.02 -1.93 4.50
N GLY A 209 -9.02 -1.19 4.10
CA GLY A 209 -8.13 -0.45 4.99
C GLY A 209 -7.02 0.24 4.23
N THR A 210 -6.28 1.11 4.93
CA THR A 210 -5.20 1.91 4.35
C THR A 210 -3.87 1.49 4.96
N SER A 211 -2.79 1.49 4.16
CA SER A 211 -1.43 1.17 4.62
C SER A 211 -1.35 -0.26 5.13
N TYR A 212 -0.79 -0.53 6.31
CA TYR A 212 -0.80 -1.84 6.93
C TYR A 212 -2.22 -2.45 7.01
N ASN A 213 -3.23 -1.62 7.32
CA ASN A 213 -4.62 -2.09 7.31
C ASN A 213 -5.13 -2.40 5.89
N GLY A 214 -4.47 -1.92 4.85
CA GLY A 214 -4.69 -2.28 3.44
C GLY A 214 -3.94 -3.55 3.03
N THR A 215 -2.81 -3.84 3.67
CA THR A 215 -2.05 -5.08 3.53
C THR A 215 -2.86 -6.29 4.00
N LEU A 216 -3.50 -6.18 5.17
CA LEU A 216 -4.19 -7.30 5.82
C LEU A 216 -5.41 -7.85 5.04
N PRO A 217 -6.21 -7.06 4.29
CA PRO A 217 -7.17 -7.58 3.33
C PRO A 217 -6.54 -8.47 2.25
N LEU A 218 -5.37 -8.10 1.75
CA LEU A 218 -4.63 -8.91 0.78
C LEU A 218 -4.08 -10.18 1.44
N ALA A 219 -3.46 -10.06 2.62
CA ALA A 219 -2.98 -11.19 3.40
C ALA A 219 -4.10 -12.24 3.65
N ALA A 220 -5.30 -11.80 4.02
CA ALA A 220 -6.45 -12.67 4.14
C ALA A 220 -6.86 -13.32 2.81
N ALA A 221 -6.83 -12.56 1.71
CA ALA A 221 -7.24 -13.02 0.38
C ALA A 221 -6.31 -14.10 -0.18
N THR A 222 -5.00 -14.02 0.09
CA THR A 222 -4.01 -15.02 -0.34
C THR A 222 -4.21 -16.38 0.31
N THR A 223 -4.91 -16.47 1.46
CA THR A 223 -5.30 -17.75 2.07
C THR A 223 -6.36 -18.51 1.27
N GLY A 224 -7.02 -17.86 0.30
CA GLY A 224 -8.10 -18.46 -0.49
C GLY A 224 -9.41 -18.69 0.27
N VAL A 225 -9.58 -18.04 1.44
CA VAL A 225 -10.78 -18.23 2.29
C VAL A 225 -12.07 -17.89 1.53
N ASP A 226 -12.99 -18.85 1.41
CA ASP A 226 -14.16 -18.78 0.53
C ASP A 226 -15.14 -17.65 0.86
N ALA A 227 -15.27 -17.29 2.13
CA ALA A 227 -16.23 -16.28 2.57
C ALA A 227 -15.80 -14.84 2.25
N LEU A 228 -14.50 -14.59 1.97
CA LEU A 228 -13.99 -13.30 1.54
C LEU A 228 -14.32 -13.08 0.05
N LYS A 229 -15.25 -12.17 -0.23
CA LYS A 229 -15.80 -11.95 -1.58
C LYS A 229 -15.18 -10.75 -2.31
N ALA A 230 -14.77 -9.73 -1.57
CA ALA A 230 -14.19 -8.51 -2.13
C ALA A 230 -13.21 -7.86 -1.17
N ILE A 231 -12.15 -7.27 -1.71
CA ILE A 231 -11.22 -6.45 -0.95
C ILE A 231 -11.01 -5.09 -1.62
N ILE A 232 -10.80 -4.08 -0.79
CA ILE A 232 -10.47 -2.70 -1.21
C ILE A 232 -9.22 -2.27 -0.44
N PRO A 233 -8.02 -2.75 -0.85
CA PRO A 233 -6.75 -2.30 -0.29
C PRO A 233 -6.44 -0.88 -0.76
N ILE A 234 -6.08 0.01 0.17
CA ILE A 234 -5.71 1.39 -0.10
C ILE A 234 -4.25 1.57 0.33
N ALA A 235 -3.38 1.90 -0.61
CA ALA A 235 -1.93 2.03 -0.40
C ALA A 235 -1.34 0.86 0.43
N PRO A 236 -1.59 -0.42 0.05
CA PRO A 236 -1.14 -1.57 0.81
C PRO A 236 0.36 -1.81 0.66
N ASN A 237 1.05 -2.16 1.74
CA ASN A 237 2.34 -2.82 1.64
C ASN A 237 2.10 -4.29 1.23
N THR A 238 2.63 -4.69 0.08
CA THR A 238 2.41 -6.03 -0.48
C THR A 238 3.65 -6.91 -0.46
N SER A 239 4.78 -6.37 -0.02
CA SER A 239 6.05 -7.07 0.17
C SER A 239 6.91 -6.28 1.14
N TYR A 240 7.25 -6.88 2.27
CA TYR A 240 8.14 -6.22 3.23
C TYR A 240 9.57 -6.11 2.70
N TYR A 241 9.98 -6.96 1.76
CA TYR A 241 11.22 -6.76 1.02
C TYR A 241 11.19 -5.46 0.22
N HIS A 242 10.22 -5.26 -0.66
CA HIS A 242 10.10 -4.05 -1.47
C HIS A 242 9.81 -2.78 -0.64
N TYR A 243 9.36 -2.94 0.60
CA TYR A 243 9.17 -1.82 1.52
C TYR A 243 10.49 -1.35 2.15
N TYR A 244 11.43 -2.27 2.42
CA TYR A 244 12.72 -2.00 3.06
C TYR A 244 13.94 -2.20 2.15
N ARG A 245 13.75 -2.69 0.94
CA ARG A 245 14.80 -2.93 -0.06
C ARG A 245 14.30 -2.49 -1.44
N SER A 246 15.23 -2.15 -2.33
CA SER A 246 14.94 -1.91 -3.74
C SER A 246 16.07 -2.51 -4.59
N ASN A 247 15.78 -3.55 -5.36
CA ASN A 247 16.76 -4.20 -6.22
C ASN A 247 18.08 -4.51 -5.49
N GLY A 248 17.99 -5.10 -4.28
CA GLY A 248 19.12 -5.40 -3.41
C GLY A 248 19.58 -4.25 -2.51
N LEU A 249 19.27 -3.01 -2.84
CA LEU A 249 19.67 -1.84 -2.05
C LEU A 249 18.88 -1.77 -0.75
N VAL A 250 19.58 -1.68 0.39
CA VAL A 250 18.99 -1.42 1.71
C VAL A 250 18.51 0.02 1.77
N ARG A 251 17.21 0.21 1.95
CA ARG A 251 16.60 1.53 2.05
C ARG A 251 15.54 1.62 3.14
N SER A 252 15.09 2.81 3.41
CA SER A 252 13.98 3.08 4.32
C SER A 252 12.76 3.62 3.55
N PRO A 253 11.55 3.47 4.10
CA PRO A 253 10.36 4.13 3.56
C PRO A 253 10.46 5.65 3.70
N GLY A 254 9.87 6.40 2.77
CA GLY A 254 9.88 7.85 2.82
C GLY A 254 9.26 8.41 4.09
N GLY A 255 9.95 9.36 4.72
CA GLY A 255 9.59 9.94 6.01
C GLY A 255 10.00 9.13 7.25
N TYR A 256 10.60 7.94 7.08
CA TYR A 256 10.97 7.03 8.16
C TYR A 256 12.40 6.49 7.99
N LEU A 257 13.33 7.39 7.71
CA LEU A 257 14.74 7.03 7.52
C LEU A 257 15.30 6.26 8.72
N GLY A 258 15.85 5.07 8.47
CA GLY A 258 16.30 4.13 9.49
C GLY A 258 15.23 3.15 9.98
N GLU A 259 14.02 3.13 9.38
CA GLU A 259 13.03 2.08 9.61
C GLU A 259 13.41 0.79 8.87
N ASP A 260 13.17 -0.34 9.53
CA ASP A 260 13.20 -1.68 8.95
C ASP A 260 12.22 -2.60 9.71
N ILE A 261 12.10 -3.85 9.35
CA ILE A 261 11.06 -4.76 9.84
C ILE A 261 11.06 -4.95 11.37
N ASP A 262 12.21 -4.99 12.00
CA ASP A 262 12.34 -5.09 13.47
C ASP A 262 12.00 -3.77 14.19
N VAL A 263 12.14 -2.63 13.51
CA VAL A 263 11.66 -1.33 13.99
C VAL A 263 10.14 -1.30 13.95
N LEU A 264 9.53 -1.79 12.86
CA LEU A 264 8.09 -1.89 12.74
C LEU A 264 7.50 -2.88 13.77
N TYR A 265 8.21 -3.98 14.05
CA TYR A 265 7.86 -4.89 15.15
C TYR A 265 7.76 -4.15 16.49
N ASP A 266 8.81 -3.43 16.90
CA ASP A 266 8.79 -2.64 18.14
C ASP A 266 7.70 -1.55 18.12
N PHE A 267 7.44 -0.96 16.94
CA PHE A 267 6.45 0.08 16.78
C PHE A 267 5.01 -0.37 17.07
N ILE A 268 4.67 -1.64 16.78
CA ILE A 268 3.30 -2.17 16.90
C ILE A 268 3.09 -3.15 18.06
N HIS A 269 4.14 -3.66 18.72
CA HIS A 269 4.03 -4.69 19.74
C HIS A 269 3.33 -4.19 21.00
N SER A 270 2.01 -4.09 20.95
CA SER A 270 1.12 -3.58 22.00
C SER A 270 0.32 -4.66 22.74
N GLY A 271 0.64 -5.94 22.52
CA GLY A 271 -0.04 -7.09 23.12
C GLY A 271 0.23 -7.27 24.61
N ASP A 272 0.11 -8.51 25.08
CA ASP A 272 0.28 -8.89 26.48
C ASP A 272 1.73 -8.66 26.93
N GLU A 273 1.92 -7.83 27.98
CA GLU A 273 3.25 -7.54 28.53
C GLU A 273 3.93 -8.78 29.11
N ALA A 274 3.16 -9.74 29.64
CA ALA A 274 3.72 -10.99 30.18
C ALA A 274 4.37 -11.86 29.07
N LYS A 275 3.93 -11.72 27.83
CA LYS A 275 4.45 -12.46 26.66
C LYS A 275 5.59 -11.74 25.94
N ARG A 276 5.76 -10.44 26.20
CA ARG A 276 6.70 -9.57 25.48
C ARG A 276 8.14 -10.10 25.46
N ALA A 277 8.64 -10.59 26.57
CA ALA A 277 10.02 -11.12 26.65
C ALA A 277 10.22 -12.36 25.77
N TYR A 278 9.21 -13.25 25.69
CA TYR A 278 9.24 -14.41 24.81
C TYR A 278 9.18 -13.99 23.35
N ASN A 279 8.21 -13.15 22.99
CA ASN A 279 8.00 -12.66 21.63
C ASN A 279 9.22 -11.89 21.10
N ASN A 280 9.81 -11.00 21.90
CA ASN A 280 11.03 -10.28 21.52
C ASN A 280 12.15 -11.25 21.19
N ARG A 281 12.42 -12.23 22.08
CA ARG A 281 13.51 -13.20 21.89
C ARG A 281 13.29 -14.06 20.65
N THR A 282 12.08 -14.56 20.41
CA THR A 282 11.80 -15.52 19.33
C THR A 282 11.65 -14.82 17.98
N VAL A 283 10.89 -13.75 17.89
CA VAL A 283 10.60 -13.07 16.62
C VAL A 283 11.66 -12.04 16.28
N ARG A 284 11.81 -10.98 17.10
CA ARG A 284 12.71 -9.87 16.77
C ARG A 284 14.19 -10.25 16.85
N ASP A 285 14.61 -10.81 18.02
CA ASP A 285 16.03 -11.01 18.35
C ASP A 285 16.60 -12.30 17.74
N THR A 286 15.76 -13.20 17.26
CA THR A 286 16.18 -14.46 16.60
C THR A 286 15.76 -14.49 15.14
N GLU A 287 14.47 -14.55 14.83
CA GLU A 287 14.01 -14.73 13.45
C GLU A 287 14.39 -13.52 12.58
N MET A 288 13.98 -12.31 12.98
CA MET A 288 14.28 -11.10 12.19
C MET A 288 15.78 -10.81 12.18
N ALA A 289 16.46 -10.82 13.35
CA ALA A 289 17.87 -10.49 13.44
C ALA A 289 18.77 -11.39 12.57
N ASN A 290 18.41 -12.66 12.38
CA ASN A 290 19.19 -13.61 11.58
C ASN A 290 18.90 -13.54 10.07
N ASN A 291 17.78 -12.92 9.64
CA ASN A 291 17.30 -13.06 8.27
C ASN A 291 17.05 -11.73 7.53
N LEU A 292 16.94 -10.59 8.23
CA LEU A 292 16.62 -9.30 7.60
C LEU A 292 17.71 -8.77 6.66
N ASP A 293 18.94 -9.19 6.87
CA ASP A 293 20.14 -8.86 6.09
C ASP A 293 20.26 -7.38 5.66
N ARG A 294 20.78 -6.55 6.59
CA ARG A 294 21.12 -5.15 6.30
C ARG A 294 22.50 -4.96 5.66
N ILE A 295 23.25 -6.05 5.46
CA ILE A 295 24.63 -5.99 4.94
C ILE A 295 24.61 -6.13 3.42
N THR A 296 23.89 -7.12 2.90
CA THR A 296 23.84 -7.41 1.46
C THR A 296 22.51 -6.99 0.82
N GLY A 297 21.43 -6.93 1.58
CA GLY A 297 20.09 -6.63 1.07
C GLY A 297 19.50 -7.73 0.18
N ASP A 298 20.07 -8.95 0.23
CA ASP A 298 19.64 -10.06 -0.62
C ASP A 298 18.21 -10.54 -0.30
N TYR A 299 17.48 -10.92 -1.35
CA TYR A 299 16.16 -11.53 -1.24
C TYR A 299 16.30 -13.00 -0.86
N ASN A 300 15.88 -13.36 0.35
CA ASN A 300 15.96 -14.71 0.91
C ASN A 300 14.57 -15.26 1.25
N ASP A 301 14.49 -16.47 1.82
CA ASP A 301 13.23 -17.13 2.18
C ASP A 301 12.41 -16.36 3.22
N PHE A 302 13.05 -15.64 4.14
CA PHE A 302 12.39 -14.77 5.12
C PHE A 302 11.58 -13.65 4.43
N TRP A 303 12.18 -13.00 3.44
CA TRP A 303 11.52 -11.98 2.63
C TRP A 303 10.51 -12.57 1.67
N ALA A 304 10.78 -13.76 1.11
CA ALA A 304 9.86 -14.46 0.21
C ALA A 304 8.55 -14.82 0.93
N GLY A 305 8.61 -15.26 2.19
CA GLY A 305 7.43 -15.52 3.02
C GLY A 305 6.67 -14.25 3.47
N ARG A 306 7.18 -13.06 3.12
CA ARG A 306 6.58 -11.75 3.41
C ARG A 306 6.31 -10.95 2.13
N ASP A 307 6.22 -11.63 1.00
CA ASP A 307 5.87 -11.08 -0.31
C ASP A 307 4.58 -11.76 -0.81
N TYR A 308 3.45 -11.11 -0.60
CA TYR A 308 2.11 -11.65 -0.92
C TYR A 308 1.91 -11.97 -2.41
N LEU A 309 2.76 -11.46 -3.31
CA LEU A 309 2.72 -11.85 -4.72
C LEU A 309 2.98 -13.36 -4.90
N ASN A 310 3.83 -13.95 -4.04
CA ASN A 310 4.15 -15.37 -4.08
C ASN A 310 2.94 -16.26 -3.73
N ASP A 311 2.02 -15.73 -2.91
CA ASP A 311 0.90 -16.48 -2.35
C ASP A 311 -0.45 -16.17 -3.03
N MET A 312 -0.46 -15.45 -4.14
CA MET A 312 -1.71 -15.02 -4.79
C MET A 312 -2.53 -16.16 -5.40
N LYS A 313 -1.93 -17.30 -5.72
CA LYS A 313 -2.60 -18.40 -6.44
C LYS A 313 -3.96 -18.83 -5.87
N PRO A 314 -4.19 -18.93 -4.55
CA PRO A 314 -5.48 -19.28 -3.98
C PRO A 314 -6.52 -18.15 -3.96
N MET A 315 -6.12 -16.91 -4.22
CA MET A 315 -6.99 -15.74 -4.12
C MET A 315 -8.20 -15.84 -5.05
N LYS A 316 -9.38 -15.52 -4.52
CA LYS A 316 -10.68 -15.54 -5.23
C LYS A 316 -11.44 -14.22 -5.11
N ALA A 317 -11.07 -13.38 -4.15
CA ALA A 317 -11.76 -12.12 -3.86
C ALA A 317 -11.63 -11.13 -5.01
N ALA A 318 -12.72 -10.42 -5.30
CA ALA A 318 -12.71 -9.29 -6.22
C ALA A 318 -11.87 -8.14 -5.65
N LEU A 319 -11.05 -7.50 -6.48
CA LEU A 319 -10.03 -6.51 -6.07
C LEU A 319 -10.36 -5.11 -6.61
N LEU A 320 -10.63 -4.15 -5.71
CA LEU A 320 -10.60 -2.73 -6.02
C LEU A 320 -9.32 -2.14 -5.37
N MET A 321 -8.28 -1.92 -6.19
CA MET A 321 -6.97 -1.46 -5.73
C MET A 321 -6.87 0.06 -5.78
N SER A 322 -6.46 0.70 -4.67
CA SER A 322 -6.24 2.15 -4.61
C SER A 322 -4.80 2.49 -4.23
N HIS A 323 -4.18 3.48 -4.92
CA HIS A 323 -2.84 3.98 -4.58
C HIS A 323 -2.58 5.39 -5.11
N GLY A 324 -1.65 6.09 -4.44
CA GLY A 324 -1.10 7.36 -4.94
C GLY A 324 0.20 7.14 -5.71
N PHE A 325 0.34 7.75 -6.89
CA PHE A 325 1.60 7.69 -7.65
C PHE A 325 2.76 8.39 -6.92
N ASN A 326 2.44 9.36 -6.06
CA ASN A 326 3.42 10.07 -5.23
C ASN A 326 3.49 9.52 -3.79
N ASP A 327 3.13 8.25 -3.60
CA ASP A 327 3.32 7.57 -2.31
C ASP A 327 4.76 7.10 -2.18
N TRP A 328 5.58 7.90 -1.51
CA TRP A 328 6.99 7.58 -1.26
C TRP A 328 7.23 6.88 0.08
N ASN A 329 6.15 6.60 0.82
CA ASN A 329 6.17 5.72 1.98
C ASN A 329 5.96 4.26 1.55
N VAL A 330 4.74 3.88 1.17
CA VAL A 330 4.45 2.61 0.50
C VAL A 330 4.40 2.87 -0.99
N MET A 331 5.43 2.49 -1.70
CA MET A 331 5.57 2.87 -3.11
C MET A 331 4.53 2.23 -4.03
N PRO A 332 4.14 2.88 -5.14
CA PRO A 332 3.05 2.41 -6.00
C PRO A 332 3.31 1.03 -6.65
N GLU A 333 4.56 0.57 -6.74
CA GLU A 333 4.86 -0.78 -7.21
C GLU A 333 4.13 -1.87 -6.41
N HIS A 334 3.91 -1.66 -5.11
CA HIS A 334 3.19 -2.61 -4.26
C HIS A 334 1.80 -2.93 -4.81
N SER A 335 1.03 -1.91 -5.13
CA SER A 335 -0.31 -2.09 -5.72
C SER A 335 -0.26 -2.57 -7.16
N TYR A 336 0.69 -2.04 -7.95
CA TYR A 336 0.83 -2.38 -9.36
C TYR A 336 1.10 -3.87 -9.55
N ARG A 337 2.09 -4.45 -8.84
CA ARG A 337 2.46 -5.88 -8.93
C ARG A 337 1.25 -6.79 -8.69
N ILE A 338 0.51 -6.52 -7.62
CA ILE A 338 -0.67 -7.31 -7.23
C ILE A 338 -1.81 -7.15 -8.23
N ALA A 339 -2.10 -5.92 -8.67
CA ALA A 339 -3.18 -5.67 -9.63
C ALA A 339 -2.91 -6.35 -10.97
N MET A 340 -1.65 -6.33 -11.44
CA MET A 340 -1.28 -6.99 -12.70
C MET A 340 -1.39 -8.52 -12.59
N GLU A 341 -0.94 -9.11 -11.49
CA GLU A 341 -1.08 -10.56 -11.30
C GLU A 341 -2.56 -10.98 -11.14
N ALA A 342 -3.36 -10.21 -10.38
CA ALA A 342 -4.79 -10.48 -10.25
C ALA A 342 -5.53 -10.43 -11.61
N LYS A 343 -5.20 -9.48 -12.48
CA LYS A 343 -5.72 -9.43 -13.86
C LYS A 343 -5.32 -10.66 -14.68
N LYS A 344 -4.05 -11.06 -14.59
CA LYS A 344 -3.52 -12.24 -15.29
C LYS A 344 -4.19 -13.53 -14.80
N MET A 345 -4.55 -13.61 -13.52
CA MET A 345 -5.34 -14.70 -12.95
C MET A 345 -6.82 -14.67 -13.36
N GLY A 346 -7.29 -13.62 -14.03
CA GLY A 346 -8.68 -13.46 -14.45
C GLY A 346 -9.63 -13.06 -13.31
N LEU A 347 -9.12 -12.52 -12.21
CA LEU A 347 -9.95 -12.00 -11.13
C LEU A 347 -10.67 -10.71 -11.56
N PRO A 348 -11.83 -10.39 -10.98
CA PRO A 348 -12.43 -9.06 -11.12
C PRO A 348 -11.50 -8.01 -10.49
N VAL A 349 -10.98 -7.08 -11.31
CA VAL A 349 -10.06 -6.03 -10.86
C VAL A 349 -10.55 -4.67 -11.34
N GLN A 350 -10.60 -3.71 -10.42
CA GLN A 350 -10.62 -2.28 -10.71
C GLN A 350 -9.46 -1.57 -10.01
N ILE A 351 -8.96 -0.52 -10.64
CA ILE A 351 -7.87 0.31 -10.13
C ILE A 351 -8.39 1.73 -9.94
N TYR A 352 -8.08 2.34 -8.80
CA TYR A 352 -8.23 3.76 -8.56
C TYR A 352 -6.88 4.33 -8.13
N TYR A 353 -6.22 5.07 -9.03
CA TYR A 353 -4.93 5.69 -8.73
C TYR A 353 -5.02 7.22 -8.82
N HIS A 354 -4.17 7.92 -8.07
CA HIS A 354 -4.24 9.38 -7.93
C HIS A 354 -2.85 10.00 -7.76
N GLN A 355 -2.74 11.33 -7.97
CA GLN A 355 -1.48 12.08 -7.89
C GLN A 355 -1.05 12.44 -6.45
N ALA A 356 -1.81 12.06 -5.43
CA ALA A 356 -1.44 12.35 -4.03
C ALA A 356 -0.43 11.32 -3.48
N GLY A 357 0.02 11.56 -2.24
CA GLY A 357 0.89 10.68 -1.48
C GLY A 357 0.15 9.52 -0.80
N HIS A 358 0.64 9.12 0.38
CA HIS A 358 0.19 7.95 1.12
C HIS A 358 -1.28 8.01 1.54
N GLY A 359 -2.10 7.05 1.10
CA GLY A 359 -3.52 6.94 1.39
C GLY A 359 -4.42 7.18 0.17
N GLY A 360 -5.50 7.96 0.34
CA GLY A 360 -6.44 8.30 -0.74
C GLY A 360 -7.41 7.16 -1.11
N PRO A 361 -8.51 6.98 -0.33
CA PRO A 361 -9.52 5.98 -0.68
C PRO A 361 -10.25 6.35 -1.97
N PRO A 362 -10.76 5.34 -2.71
CA PRO A 362 -11.67 5.61 -3.82
C PRO A 362 -12.91 6.38 -3.33
N PRO A 363 -13.63 7.09 -4.22
CA PRO A 363 -14.93 7.67 -3.91
C PRO A 363 -15.85 6.66 -3.23
N ILE A 364 -16.63 7.12 -2.24
CA ILE A 364 -17.51 6.21 -1.50
C ILE A 364 -18.54 5.50 -2.42
N SER A 365 -18.98 6.13 -3.47
CA SER A 365 -19.86 5.53 -4.48
C SER A 365 -19.18 4.32 -5.16
N MET A 366 -17.92 4.43 -5.51
CA MET A 366 -17.15 3.35 -6.13
C MET A 366 -16.99 2.16 -5.16
N MET A 367 -16.60 2.43 -3.91
CA MET A 367 -16.49 1.40 -2.87
C MET A 367 -17.85 0.74 -2.57
N ASN A 368 -18.92 1.54 -2.51
CA ASN A 368 -20.28 1.08 -2.25
C ASN A 368 -20.80 0.19 -3.38
N ARG A 369 -20.63 0.60 -4.65
CA ARG A 369 -20.98 -0.24 -5.80
C ARG A 369 -20.25 -1.60 -5.76
N TRP A 370 -18.94 -1.58 -5.41
CA TRP A 370 -18.11 -2.78 -5.27
C TRP A 370 -18.65 -3.73 -4.22
N PHE A 371 -18.86 -3.26 -2.98
CA PHE A 371 -19.41 -4.08 -1.92
C PHE A 371 -20.87 -4.49 -2.15
N THR A 372 -21.68 -3.63 -2.75
CA THR A 372 -23.06 -3.95 -3.10
C THR A 372 -23.14 -5.14 -4.07
N LYS A 373 -22.27 -5.19 -5.07
CA LYS A 373 -22.20 -6.33 -6.01
C LYS A 373 -21.79 -7.62 -5.30
N TYR A 374 -20.64 -7.59 -4.66
CA TYR A 374 -20.00 -8.82 -4.19
C TYR A 374 -20.53 -9.31 -2.85
N LEU A 375 -21.05 -8.45 -1.98
CA LEU A 375 -21.54 -8.82 -0.67
C LEU A 375 -23.08 -8.97 -0.63
N HIS A 376 -23.83 -8.01 -1.15
CA HIS A 376 -25.28 -8.14 -1.25
C HIS A 376 -25.73 -8.95 -2.46
N GLY A 377 -24.90 -9.11 -3.48
CA GLY A 377 -25.23 -9.86 -4.70
C GLY A 377 -26.15 -9.09 -5.65
N ILE A 378 -26.18 -7.77 -5.56
CA ILE A 378 -26.96 -6.91 -6.46
C ILE A 378 -26.24 -6.81 -7.80
N ASP A 379 -26.93 -7.14 -8.86
CA ASP A 379 -26.42 -6.97 -10.21
C ASP A 379 -26.47 -5.48 -10.60
N ASN A 380 -25.32 -4.81 -10.50
CA ASN A 380 -25.18 -3.36 -10.73
C ASN A 380 -24.23 -3.03 -11.87
N GLY A 381 -23.75 -4.04 -12.60
CA GLY A 381 -22.91 -3.86 -13.79
C GLY A 381 -21.51 -3.32 -13.53
N VAL A 382 -21.03 -3.31 -12.28
CA VAL A 382 -19.70 -2.77 -11.92
C VAL A 382 -18.56 -3.45 -12.67
N GLU A 383 -18.73 -4.69 -13.10
CA GLU A 383 -17.78 -5.44 -13.93
C GLU A 383 -17.59 -4.86 -15.34
N ASN A 384 -18.54 -4.03 -15.81
CA ASN A 384 -18.50 -3.36 -17.10
C ASN A 384 -17.93 -1.93 -17.01
N ASP A 385 -17.70 -1.43 -15.80
CA ASP A 385 -17.08 -0.13 -15.59
C ASP A 385 -15.64 -0.13 -16.13
N PRO A 386 -15.05 1.02 -16.49
CA PRO A 386 -13.65 1.14 -16.88
C PRO A 386 -12.73 0.49 -15.85
N LYS A 387 -11.72 -0.26 -16.33
CA LYS A 387 -10.83 -1.04 -15.44
C LYS A 387 -9.92 -0.17 -14.58
N ALA A 388 -9.68 1.07 -14.99
CA ALA A 388 -8.92 2.03 -14.19
C ALA A 388 -9.64 3.39 -14.14
N GLN A 389 -9.53 4.02 -12.98
CA GLN A 389 -10.02 5.36 -12.67
C GLN A 389 -8.81 6.16 -12.19
N ILE A 390 -8.30 7.06 -13.00
CA ILE A 390 -7.08 7.81 -12.74
C ILE A 390 -7.42 9.26 -12.40
N VAL A 391 -7.07 9.70 -11.19
CA VAL A 391 -7.10 11.12 -10.83
C VAL A 391 -5.85 11.75 -11.44
N ARG A 392 -6.01 12.49 -12.52
CA ARG A 392 -4.92 13.22 -13.18
C ARG A 392 -4.60 14.52 -12.44
N GLU A 393 -3.53 15.17 -12.90
CA GLU A 393 -3.17 16.50 -12.43
C GLU A 393 -4.35 17.48 -12.62
N GLY A 394 -4.81 18.06 -11.52
CA GLY A 394 -5.93 19.00 -11.53
C GLY A 394 -7.34 18.39 -11.47
N ASP A 395 -7.47 17.07 -11.59
CA ASP A 395 -8.76 16.39 -11.42
C ASP A 395 -9.21 16.37 -9.96
N SER A 396 -10.54 16.34 -9.78
CA SER A 396 -11.14 16.06 -8.47
C SER A 396 -10.98 14.56 -8.14
N PRO A 397 -10.56 14.19 -6.91
CA PRO A 397 -10.57 12.80 -6.46
C PRO A 397 -11.96 12.12 -6.54
N GLN A 398 -13.04 12.90 -6.60
CA GLN A 398 -14.40 12.40 -6.74
C GLN A 398 -14.83 12.19 -8.20
N GLU A 399 -14.05 12.71 -9.15
CA GLU A 399 -14.33 12.66 -10.60
C GLU A 399 -13.07 12.23 -11.36
N PRO A 400 -12.57 11.01 -11.13
CA PRO A 400 -11.37 10.52 -11.81
C PRO A 400 -11.63 10.32 -13.31
N THR A 401 -10.58 10.44 -14.11
CA THR A 401 -10.62 10.15 -15.54
C THR A 401 -10.68 8.63 -15.78
N PRO A 402 -11.69 8.10 -16.47
CA PRO A 402 -11.80 6.67 -16.76
C PRO A 402 -10.83 6.24 -17.88
N TYR A 403 -10.08 5.16 -17.64
CA TYR A 403 -9.25 4.49 -18.63
C TYR A 403 -9.79 3.08 -18.91
N ALA A 404 -9.63 2.61 -20.14
CA ALA A 404 -9.98 1.23 -20.48
C ALA A 404 -9.18 0.23 -19.63
N ASP A 405 -7.91 0.56 -19.33
CA ASP A 405 -7.03 -0.16 -18.39
C ASP A 405 -5.86 0.73 -17.94
N TYR A 406 -5.10 0.27 -16.92
CA TYR A 406 -3.81 0.84 -16.53
C TYR A 406 -2.74 -0.26 -16.58
N PRO A 407 -1.55 0.00 -17.15
CA PRO A 407 -1.16 1.22 -17.90
C PRO A 407 -2.11 1.54 -19.05
N ASN A 408 -2.11 2.83 -19.48
CA ASN A 408 -2.96 3.26 -20.60
C ASN A 408 -2.67 2.36 -21.83
N PRO A 409 -3.70 1.71 -22.43
CA PRO A 409 -3.48 0.78 -23.55
C PRO A 409 -2.87 1.42 -24.81
N GLN A 410 -2.84 2.75 -24.89
CA GLN A 410 -2.20 3.49 -25.99
C GLN A 410 -0.73 3.81 -25.69
N ALA A 411 -0.23 3.48 -24.48
CA ALA A 411 1.17 3.64 -24.15
C ALA A 411 2.02 2.57 -24.84
N SER A 412 3.19 2.96 -25.29
CA SER A 412 4.21 2.05 -25.79
C SER A 412 5.60 2.55 -25.46
N ASP A 413 6.54 1.63 -25.33
CA ASP A 413 7.90 1.91 -24.90
C ASP A 413 8.68 2.72 -25.94
N VAL A 414 9.32 3.80 -25.46
CA VAL A 414 10.25 4.63 -26.22
C VAL A 414 11.59 4.69 -25.49
N THR A 415 12.65 4.26 -26.15
CA THR A 415 13.99 4.27 -25.56
C THR A 415 14.73 5.56 -25.88
N PHE A 416 15.31 6.15 -24.84
CA PHE A 416 16.17 7.33 -24.89
C PHE A 416 17.62 6.95 -24.54
N TYR A 417 18.55 7.58 -25.22
CA TYR A 417 19.98 7.43 -25.06
C TYR A 417 20.63 8.72 -24.61
N LEU A 418 21.74 8.60 -23.90
CA LEU A 418 22.41 9.69 -23.22
C LEU A 418 23.52 10.29 -24.09
N LYS A 419 23.61 11.61 -24.16
CA LYS A 419 24.72 12.35 -24.72
C LYS A 419 25.43 13.12 -23.60
N ALA A 420 26.76 13.10 -23.60
CA ALA A 420 27.61 13.69 -22.59
C ALA A 420 27.27 15.15 -22.21
N GLY A 421 27.62 15.53 -21.01
CA GLY A 421 27.36 16.84 -20.39
C GLY A 421 26.60 16.74 -19.06
N GLY A 422 26.47 15.53 -18.47
CA GLY A 422 25.65 15.24 -17.32
C GLY A 422 25.97 16.02 -16.06
N LYS A 423 27.21 16.53 -15.86
CA LYS A 423 27.54 17.37 -14.71
C LYS A 423 26.85 18.73 -14.74
N VAL A 424 26.59 19.27 -15.92
CA VAL A 424 25.72 20.43 -16.16
C VAL A 424 24.36 19.90 -16.56
N HIS A 425 24.05 19.83 -17.86
CA HIS A 425 22.90 19.15 -18.42
C HIS A 425 23.32 18.42 -19.69
N GLY A 426 23.44 17.10 -19.66
CA GLY A 426 23.57 16.26 -20.85
C GLY A 426 22.26 16.20 -21.63
N SER A 427 22.19 15.45 -22.72
CA SER A 427 20.98 15.37 -23.51
C SER A 427 20.40 13.94 -23.52
N LEU A 428 19.08 13.84 -23.55
CA LEU A 428 18.31 12.64 -23.85
C LEU A 428 17.81 12.70 -25.31
N SER A 429 18.03 11.62 -26.06
CA SER A 429 17.62 11.53 -27.46
C SER A 429 17.17 10.12 -27.82
N THR A 430 16.21 9.98 -28.71
CA THR A 430 15.81 8.67 -29.27
C THR A 430 16.83 8.10 -30.26
N SER A 431 17.90 8.82 -30.58
CA SER A 431 18.98 8.37 -31.47
C SER A 431 20.20 7.91 -30.66
N LYS A 432 20.58 6.64 -30.82
CA LYS A 432 21.78 6.04 -30.19
C LYS A 432 23.10 6.56 -30.77
N ALA A 433 23.08 7.17 -31.96
CA ALA A 433 24.32 7.51 -32.70
C ALA A 433 25.29 8.47 -31.97
N GLN A 434 24.80 9.24 -30.98
CA GLN A 434 25.57 10.21 -30.21
C GLN A 434 25.89 9.78 -28.78
N SER A 435 25.44 8.56 -28.38
CA SER A 435 25.66 8.02 -27.04
C SER A 435 27.06 7.42 -26.96
N LYS A 436 28.04 8.22 -26.55
CA LYS A 436 29.47 7.83 -26.47
C LYS A 436 30.15 8.51 -25.29
N GLY A 437 31.14 7.84 -24.72
CA GLY A 437 31.99 8.33 -23.66
C GLY A 437 31.55 7.87 -22.26
N GLN A 438 32.30 8.30 -21.30
CA GLN A 438 32.09 7.97 -19.89
C GLN A 438 32.05 9.26 -19.07
N GLU A 439 31.19 9.32 -18.07
CA GLU A 439 31.10 10.42 -17.13
C GLU A 439 31.09 9.90 -15.70
N THR A 440 31.72 10.63 -14.79
CA THR A 440 31.88 10.21 -13.39
C THR A 440 31.20 11.22 -12.46
N LEU A 441 30.43 10.70 -11.52
CA LEU A 441 29.93 11.43 -10.36
C LEU A 441 30.62 10.95 -9.08
N THR A 442 30.64 11.78 -8.05
CA THR A 442 31.16 11.45 -6.72
C THR A 442 30.04 11.47 -5.70
N ASP A 443 29.85 10.38 -5.00
CA ASP A 443 28.82 10.25 -3.95
C ASP A 443 28.99 11.30 -2.84
N ASN A 444 27.89 11.95 -2.49
CA ASN A 444 27.84 12.87 -1.34
C ASN A 444 26.39 13.00 -0.83
N VAL A 445 26.06 12.21 0.16
CA VAL A 445 24.73 12.16 0.78
C VAL A 445 24.30 13.45 1.49
N ASN A 446 25.22 14.41 1.68
CA ASN A 446 24.87 15.71 2.28
C ASN A 446 24.00 16.58 1.36
N PHE A 447 23.84 16.21 0.10
CA PHE A 447 22.94 16.87 -0.85
C PHE A 447 21.68 16.03 -1.06
N SER A 448 20.52 16.63 -0.82
CA SER A 448 19.25 15.98 -1.12
C SER A 448 19.04 15.81 -2.63
N GLY A 449 18.24 14.83 -3.04
CA GLY A 449 17.89 14.65 -4.46
C GLY A 449 17.29 15.93 -5.09
N ALA A 450 16.47 16.67 -4.33
CA ALA A 450 15.91 17.96 -4.78
C ALA A 450 17.00 19.02 -5.02
N GLN A 451 17.99 19.14 -4.13
CA GLN A 451 19.13 20.04 -4.33
C GLN A 451 19.96 19.65 -5.56
N LEU A 452 20.19 18.35 -5.75
CA LEU A 452 20.91 17.82 -6.91
C LEU A 452 20.17 18.09 -8.23
N ALA A 453 18.84 17.91 -8.24
CA ALA A 453 18.01 18.14 -9.43
C ALA A 453 17.92 19.63 -9.83
N GLN A 454 17.99 20.54 -8.86
CA GLN A 454 17.91 21.99 -9.08
C GLN A 454 19.26 22.65 -9.41
N ALA A 455 20.36 21.98 -9.11
CA ALA A 455 21.69 22.55 -9.32
C ALA A 455 21.99 22.70 -10.83
N ASP A 456 22.45 23.87 -11.24
CA ASP A 456 22.92 24.13 -12.61
C ASP A 456 24.10 23.22 -12.98
N GLU A 457 25.00 22.97 -12.03
CA GLU A 457 26.15 22.07 -12.15
C GLU A 457 26.38 21.30 -10.85
N SER A 458 26.77 20.01 -10.93
CA SER A 458 27.14 19.22 -9.77
C SER A 458 28.10 18.09 -10.12
N GLU A 459 29.09 17.87 -9.24
CA GLU A 459 29.96 16.69 -9.24
C GLU A 459 29.29 15.45 -8.61
N HIS A 460 28.10 15.63 -8.00
CA HIS A 460 27.44 14.60 -7.18
C HIS A 460 26.27 13.92 -7.88
N ARG A 461 25.96 14.33 -9.13
CA ARG A 461 24.95 13.71 -9.98
C ARG A 461 25.31 13.85 -11.46
N LEU A 462 24.70 13.03 -12.31
CA LEU A 462 24.63 13.25 -13.76
C LEU A 462 23.16 13.46 -14.15
N LEU A 463 22.87 14.53 -14.90
CA LEU A 463 21.52 14.90 -15.31
C LEU A 463 21.46 15.07 -16.82
N TYR A 464 20.58 14.29 -17.47
CA TYR A 464 20.38 14.28 -18.91
C TYR A 464 18.95 14.71 -19.22
N VAL A 465 18.75 15.69 -20.09
CA VAL A 465 17.43 16.28 -20.34
C VAL A 465 17.01 16.17 -21.80
N THR A 466 15.72 16.05 -22.05
CA THR A 466 15.13 16.18 -23.39
C THR A 466 15.18 17.63 -23.88
N PRO A 467 14.95 17.91 -25.15
CA PRO A 467 14.51 19.25 -25.56
C PRO A 467 13.27 19.68 -24.77
N LYS A 468 12.97 20.98 -24.71
CA LYS A 468 11.72 21.48 -24.16
C LYS A 468 10.55 20.95 -24.99
N LEU A 469 9.55 20.39 -24.33
CA LEU A 469 8.36 19.88 -24.99
C LEU A 469 7.57 21.03 -25.64
N THR A 470 7.18 20.88 -26.91
CA THR A 470 6.34 21.88 -27.60
C THR A 470 4.85 21.72 -27.28
N GLU A 471 4.43 20.53 -26.91
CA GLU A 471 3.07 20.14 -26.49
C GLU A 471 3.17 19.19 -25.28
N PRO A 472 2.11 18.99 -24.50
CA PRO A 472 2.14 18.04 -23.38
C PRO A 472 2.46 16.62 -23.83
N LEU A 473 3.20 15.86 -23.00
CA LEU A 473 3.54 14.46 -23.24
C LEU A 473 3.06 13.61 -22.07
N HIS A 474 2.33 12.52 -22.36
CA HIS A 474 1.74 11.65 -21.36
C HIS A 474 2.57 10.39 -21.18
N ILE A 475 3.09 10.19 -19.96
CA ILE A 475 3.75 8.95 -19.48
C ILE A 475 2.67 8.14 -18.75
N SER A 476 2.54 6.83 -19.02
CA SER A 476 1.59 5.96 -18.32
C SER A 476 2.14 4.54 -18.23
N GLY A 477 2.57 4.12 -17.05
CA GLY A 477 3.11 2.79 -16.78
C GLY A 477 4.42 2.81 -16.01
N VAL A 478 5.30 1.85 -16.31
CA VAL A 478 6.56 1.63 -15.59
C VAL A 478 7.74 2.02 -16.48
N ALA A 479 8.50 3.04 -16.08
CA ALA A 479 9.77 3.39 -16.72
C ALA A 479 10.85 2.38 -16.33
N ARG A 480 11.81 2.13 -17.25
CA ARG A 480 12.95 1.23 -17.01
C ARG A 480 14.26 1.91 -17.34
N VAL A 481 15.26 1.69 -16.51
CA VAL A 481 16.63 2.12 -16.78
C VAL A 481 17.55 0.91 -16.95
N THR A 482 18.50 1.04 -17.87
CA THR A 482 19.67 0.17 -17.98
C THR A 482 20.88 1.06 -17.84
N ILE A 483 21.73 0.79 -16.87
CA ILE A 483 22.89 1.63 -16.54
C ILE A 483 24.14 0.74 -16.57
N GLU A 484 25.10 1.08 -17.41
CA GLU A 484 26.42 0.49 -17.43
C GLU A 484 27.36 1.35 -16.59
N LEU A 485 27.78 0.82 -15.43
CA LEU A 485 28.54 1.58 -14.44
C LEU A 485 29.74 0.82 -13.89
N ALA A 486 30.75 1.57 -13.47
CA ALA A 486 31.87 1.10 -12.65
C ALA A 486 31.93 1.89 -11.35
N SER A 487 32.19 1.22 -10.23
CA SER A 487 32.38 1.85 -8.92
C SER A 487 33.86 1.89 -8.55
N SER A 488 34.26 2.90 -7.79
CA SER A 488 35.61 2.98 -7.19
C SER A 488 35.75 2.15 -5.90
N LYS A 489 34.61 1.64 -5.34
CA LYS A 489 34.56 0.78 -4.15
C LYS A 489 33.83 -0.54 -4.47
N PRO A 490 34.01 -1.58 -3.64
CA PRO A 490 33.29 -2.85 -3.80
C PRO A 490 31.77 -2.78 -3.61
N ALA A 491 31.25 -1.72 -3.02
CA ALA A 491 29.83 -1.47 -2.78
C ALA A 491 29.48 -0.02 -3.11
N ALA A 492 28.28 0.23 -3.63
CA ALA A 492 27.79 1.56 -3.93
C ALA A 492 26.26 1.59 -3.90
N ASN A 493 25.64 2.68 -3.48
CA ASN A 493 24.24 2.97 -3.78
C ASN A 493 24.10 3.44 -5.23
N LEU A 494 22.98 3.12 -5.86
CA LEU A 494 22.58 3.66 -7.15
C LEU A 494 21.15 4.18 -7.05
N SER A 495 20.98 5.48 -7.22
CA SER A 495 19.68 6.14 -7.22
C SER A 495 19.41 6.78 -8.57
N VAL A 496 18.15 6.70 -9.01
CA VAL A 496 17.66 7.30 -10.25
C VAL A 496 16.37 8.05 -9.99
N TRP A 497 16.35 9.32 -10.35
CA TRP A 497 15.13 10.10 -10.40
C TRP A 497 14.81 10.50 -11.84
N LEU A 498 13.56 10.39 -12.22
CA LEU A 498 13.00 11.00 -13.41
C LEU A 498 12.32 12.28 -12.98
N VAL A 499 12.73 13.42 -13.54
CA VAL A 499 12.29 14.76 -13.10
C VAL A 499 11.75 15.58 -14.26
N SER A 500 10.87 16.53 -13.94
CA SER A 500 10.36 17.56 -14.86
C SER A 500 11.05 18.90 -14.57
N LEU A 501 11.63 19.53 -15.58
CA LEU A 501 12.40 20.76 -15.47
C LEU A 501 11.88 21.86 -16.43
N PRO A 502 11.99 23.17 -16.07
CA PRO A 502 12.62 23.71 -14.88
C PRO A 502 11.91 23.29 -13.61
N TRP A 503 12.66 23.18 -12.51
CA TRP A 503 12.11 22.90 -11.19
C TRP A 503 11.17 24.02 -10.77
N ASN A 504 9.97 23.66 -10.33
CA ASN A 504 9.00 24.62 -9.84
C ASN A 504 9.50 25.25 -8.53
N ALA A 505 9.77 26.54 -8.54
CA ALA A 505 10.35 27.28 -7.42
C ALA A 505 9.30 27.87 -6.47
N ALA A 506 8.01 27.57 -6.63
CA ALA A 506 6.98 28.03 -5.69
C ALA A 506 7.20 27.42 -4.31
N ASP A 507 7.14 28.22 -3.24
CA ASP A 507 7.36 27.76 -1.85
C ASP A 507 6.34 26.69 -1.41
N ASP A 508 5.20 26.63 -2.07
CA ASP A 508 4.12 25.65 -1.88
C ASP A 508 4.16 24.51 -2.91
N ALA A 509 5.09 24.54 -3.87
CA ALA A 509 5.26 23.46 -4.83
C ALA A 509 5.59 22.18 -4.06
N ARG A 510 4.73 21.22 -4.18
CA ARG A 510 4.98 19.91 -3.61
C ARG A 510 6.17 19.33 -4.35
N ILE A 511 7.11 18.74 -3.60
CA ILE A 511 8.34 18.16 -4.16
C ILE A 511 8.04 17.18 -5.31
N TYR A 512 6.93 16.51 -5.26
CA TYR A 512 6.47 15.58 -6.28
C TYR A 512 5.90 16.20 -7.55
N ASP A 513 5.65 17.51 -7.61
CA ASP A 513 5.22 18.16 -8.86
C ASP A 513 6.32 18.13 -9.93
N ASN A 514 7.58 18.00 -9.49
CA ASN A 514 8.73 17.90 -10.36
C ASN A 514 9.41 16.53 -10.37
N ILE A 515 8.98 15.61 -9.52
CA ILE A 515 9.47 14.24 -9.52
C ILE A 515 8.43 13.37 -10.24
N ILE A 516 8.79 12.91 -11.44
CA ILE A 516 7.94 12.00 -12.22
C ILE A 516 7.95 10.63 -11.55
N THR A 517 9.13 10.05 -11.34
CA THR A 517 9.27 8.78 -10.65
C THR A 517 10.69 8.57 -10.14
N ARG A 518 10.88 7.56 -9.28
CA ARG A 518 12.16 7.22 -8.65
C ARG A 518 12.43 5.72 -8.72
N GLY A 519 13.69 5.35 -8.54
CA GLY A 519 14.10 3.97 -8.35
C GLY A 519 15.50 3.86 -7.77
N TRP A 520 15.78 2.75 -7.11
CA TRP A 520 17.05 2.47 -6.44
C TRP A 520 17.49 1.05 -6.74
N ALA A 521 18.80 0.82 -6.76
CA ALA A 521 19.38 -0.51 -6.90
C ALA A 521 20.75 -0.60 -6.19
N ASP A 522 21.09 -1.78 -5.72
CA ASP A 522 22.46 -2.13 -5.36
C ASP A 522 23.16 -2.72 -6.58
N PRO A 523 24.21 -2.08 -7.11
CA PRO A 523 24.98 -2.64 -8.21
C PRO A 523 25.59 -4.02 -7.92
N GLN A 524 25.78 -4.39 -6.67
CA GLN A 524 26.26 -5.73 -6.28
C GLN A 524 25.27 -6.84 -6.67
N ASN A 525 23.97 -6.51 -6.77
CA ASN A 525 22.90 -7.43 -7.20
C ASN A 525 22.64 -7.44 -8.71
N TYR A 526 23.60 -7.01 -9.53
CA TYR A 526 23.46 -6.89 -10.98
C TYR A 526 23.09 -8.19 -11.70
N LYS A 527 23.39 -9.36 -11.12
CA LYS A 527 23.02 -10.68 -11.68
C LYS A 527 21.74 -11.26 -11.07
N SER A 528 21.53 -11.04 -9.77
CA SER A 528 20.48 -11.71 -8.99
C SER A 528 20.12 -10.93 -7.76
N LEU A 529 18.84 -10.87 -7.44
CA LEU A 529 18.37 -10.32 -6.15
C LEU A 529 18.67 -11.23 -4.96
N THR A 530 18.93 -12.52 -5.19
CA THR A 530 19.14 -13.50 -4.11
C THR A 530 20.60 -13.67 -3.73
N ARG A 531 21.50 -12.98 -4.44
CA ARG A 531 22.94 -13.08 -4.19
C ARG A 531 23.68 -11.86 -4.74
N SER A 532 24.15 -11.03 -3.85
CA SER A 532 25.08 -9.94 -4.15
C SER A 532 26.51 -10.46 -4.39
N GLU A 533 27.26 -9.76 -5.23
CA GLU A 533 28.69 -10.01 -5.47
C GLU A 533 29.44 -8.68 -5.34
N PRO A 534 30.51 -8.59 -4.50
CA PRO A 534 31.30 -7.37 -4.41
C PRO A 534 31.80 -6.90 -5.79
N LEU A 535 31.68 -5.60 -6.05
CA LEU A 535 32.14 -5.01 -7.30
C LEU A 535 33.69 -5.00 -7.31
N GLU A 536 34.27 -5.25 -8.48
CA GLU A 536 35.70 -5.03 -8.72
C GLU A 536 35.89 -3.55 -9.08
N PRO A 537 36.66 -2.74 -8.32
CA PRO A 537 36.83 -1.32 -8.60
C PRO A 537 37.30 -1.06 -10.03
N GLY A 538 36.59 -0.15 -10.73
CA GLY A 538 36.86 0.22 -12.11
C GLY A 538 36.34 -0.73 -13.19
N LYS A 539 35.77 -1.87 -12.84
CA LYS A 539 35.12 -2.80 -13.78
C LYS A 539 33.66 -2.38 -14.00
N PHE A 540 33.23 -2.41 -15.25
CA PHE A 540 31.86 -2.08 -15.64
C PHE A 540 30.90 -3.26 -15.44
N TYR A 541 29.71 -2.92 -14.96
CA TYR A 541 28.60 -3.82 -14.74
C TYR A 541 27.32 -3.20 -15.30
N THR A 542 26.45 -4.01 -15.87
CA THR A 542 25.14 -3.57 -16.36
C THR A 542 24.08 -3.84 -15.29
N VAL A 543 23.43 -2.79 -14.81
CA VAL A 543 22.32 -2.84 -13.85
C VAL A 543 21.05 -2.36 -14.55
N SER A 544 20.01 -3.20 -14.58
CA SER A 544 18.71 -2.87 -15.18
C SER A 544 17.61 -3.04 -14.14
N PHE A 545 16.78 -2.00 -13.97
CA PHE A 545 15.65 -2.06 -13.03
C PHE A 545 14.52 -1.13 -13.46
N ASP A 546 13.34 -1.41 -12.92
CA ASP A 546 12.14 -0.59 -13.10
C ASP A 546 12.13 0.54 -12.09
N LEU A 547 11.67 1.73 -12.52
CA LEU A 547 11.28 2.83 -11.63
C LEU A 547 9.84 2.59 -11.15
N GLN A 548 9.39 3.40 -10.19
CA GLN A 548 8.02 3.26 -9.68
C GLN A 548 6.98 3.52 -10.79
N PRO A 549 5.85 2.79 -10.81
CA PRO A 549 4.75 3.05 -11.74
C PRO A 549 4.23 4.48 -11.63
N ASP A 550 3.88 5.08 -12.77
CA ASP A 550 3.36 6.44 -12.81
C ASP A 550 2.33 6.63 -13.95
N ASP A 551 1.52 7.68 -13.83
CA ASP A 551 0.65 8.21 -14.88
C ASP A 551 0.66 9.74 -14.77
N GLN A 552 1.47 10.40 -15.59
CA GLN A 552 1.67 11.83 -15.51
C GLN A 552 1.69 12.50 -16.88
N ILE A 553 1.05 13.67 -16.98
CA ILE A 553 1.11 14.54 -18.16
C ILE A 553 2.14 15.63 -17.92
N ILE A 554 3.26 15.54 -18.62
CA ILE A 554 4.32 16.54 -18.57
C ILE A 554 3.92 17.74 -19.45
N PRO A 555 3.78 18.96 -18.91
CA PRO A 555 3.30 20.12 -19.66
C PRO A 555 4.25 20.57 -20.78
N ALA A 556 3.72 21.28 -21.78
CA ALA A 556 4.52 22.01 -22.74
C ALA A 556 5.47 23.01 -22.04
N GLY A 557 6.66 23.20 -22.57
CA GLY A 557 7.71 24.03 -22.00
C GLY A 557 8.59 23.34 -20.97
N GLN A 558 8.18 22.20 -20.42
CA GLN A 558 8.98 21.36 -19.54
C GLN A 558 9.96 20.47 -20.33
N GLN A 559 10.95 19.94 -19.64
CA GLN A 559 11.89 18.93 -20.11
C GLN A 559 11.81 17.71 -19.20
N ILE A 560 11.91 16.52 -19.73
CA ILE A 560 12.08 15.30 -18.95
C ILE A 560 13.56 15.12 -18.68
N GLY A 561 13.94 14.99 -17.41
CA GLY A 561 15.32 14.81 -16.95
C GLY A 561 15.53 13.44 -16.31
N LEU A 562 16.55 12.71 -16.75
CA LEU A 562 17.08 11.54 -16.08
C LEU A 562 18.25 11.95 -15.19
N MET A 563 18.08 11.89 -13.88
CA MET A 563 19.11 12.13 -12.90
C MET A 563 19.64 10.80 -12.33
N ILE A 564 20.95 10.59 -12.43
CA ILE A 564 21.67 9.45 -11.86
C ILE A 564 22.59 9.96 -10.77
N PHE A 565 22.50 9.41 -9.57
CA PHE A 565 23.33 9.72 -8.41
C PHE A 565 23.53 8.51 -7.52
N SER A 566 24.30 8.59 -6.46
CA SER A 566 24.60 7.44 -5.62
C SER A 566 23.65 7.37 -4.42
N SER A 567 24.04 7.95 -3.27
CA SER A 567 23.22 7.91 -2.05
C SER A 567 22.08 8.93 -2.10
N ASP A 568 20.87 8.46 -1.81
CA ASP A 568 19.68 9.30 -1.68
C ASP A 568 19.43 9.61 -0.21
N GLN A 569 19.58 10.89 0.17
CA GLN A 569 19.52 11.34 1.56
C GLN A 569 18.26 10.93 2.30
N GLU A 570 17.13 10.80 1.59
CA GLU A 570 15.84 10.51 2.21
C GLU A 570 15.56 9.01 2.35
N PHE A 571 16.30 8.14 1.62
CA PHE A 571 15.93 6.73 1.47
C PHE A 571 17.04 5.73 1.76
N THR A 572 18.29 6.07 1.46
CA THR A 572 19.40 5.09 1.48
C THR A 572 20.28 5.19 2.73
N LEU A 573 21.19 4.25 2.90
CA LEU A 573 22.26 4.38 3.86
C LEU A 573 23.16 5.58 3.51
N HIS A 574 23.80 6.17 4.53
CA HIS A 574 24.64 7.36 4.45
C HIS A 574 26.12 7.00 4.67
N PRO A 575 26.81 6.42 3.68
CA PRO A 575 28.24 6.16 3.77
C PRO A 575 29.04 7.46 3.76
N GLN A 576 30.32 7.41 4.12
CA GLN A 576 31.21 8.54 3.97
C GLN A 576 31.30 8.97 2.49
N PRO A 577 31.18 10.26 2.18
CA PRO A 577 31.30 10.77 0.81
C PRO A 577 32.59 10.34 0.11
N GLY A 578 32.56 10.28 -1.24
CA GLY A 578 33.75 10.08 -2.04
C GLY A 578 33.77 8.80 -2.90
N THR A 579 32.77 7.90 -2.80
CA THR A 579 32.63 6.81 -3.76
C THR A 579 32.36 7.39 -5.14
N GLN A 580 33.11 6.97 -6.15
CA GLN A 580 32.92 7.40 -7.53
C GLN A 580 32.14 6.35 -8.31
N LEU A 581 31.14 6.81 -9.06
CA LEU A 581 30.43 6.02 -10.07
C LEU A 581 30.76 6.58 -11.45
N THR A 582 31.32 5.75 -12.31
CA THR A 582 31.58 6.07 -13.71
C THR A 582 30.53 5.40 -14.57
N ILE A 583 29.78 6.18 -15.34
CA ILE A 583 28.69 5.73 -16.20
C ILE A 583 29.19 5.67 -17.65
N ASP A 584 29.06 4.51 -18.30
CA ASP A 584 29.29 4.37 -19.74
C ASP A 584 28.01 4.74 -20.50
N LEU A 585 28.08 5.84 -21.25
CA LEU A 585 26.90 6.38 -21.94
C LEU A 585 26.43 5.48 -23.09
N ASN A 586 27.32 4.67 -23.68
CA ASN A 586 26.97 3.79 -24.79
C ASN A 586 26.14 2.59 -24.34
N GLY A 587 26.36 2.09 -23.11
CA GLY A 587 25.60 1.00 -22.47
C GLY A 587 24.39 1.45 -21.67
N THR A 588 24.19 2.77 -21.52
CA THR A 588 23.13 3.32 -20.66
C THR A 588 21.94 3.83 -21.47
N SER A 589 20.72 3.54 -20.99
CA SER A 589 19.47 3.98 -21.63
C SER A 589 18.31 4.11 -20.64
N LEU A 590 17.32 4.93 -21.02
CA LEU A 590 16.03 5.10 -20.35
C LEU A 590 14.92 4.66 -21.30
N THR A 591 14.02 3.81 -20.86
CA THR A 591 12.80 3.43 -21.59
C THR A 591 11.59 3.97 -20.88
N LEU A 592 10.75 4.76 -21.57
CA LEU A 592 9.53 5.37 -21.04
C LEU A 592 8.29 4.81 -21.74
N PRO A 593 7.22 4.45 -20.99
CA PRO A 593 5.92 4.10 -21.55
C PRO A 593 5.15 5.36 -21.92
N ILE A 594 5.19 5.75 -23.20
CA ILE A 594 4.60 6.99 -23.71
C ILE A 594 3.27 6.69 -24.40
N VAL A 595 2.22 7.41 -24.05
CA VAL A 595 0.93 7.36 -24.75
C VAL A 595 1.09 7.94 -26.15
N GLY A 596 0.75 7.13 -27.19
CA GLY A 596 1.05 7.44 -28.59
C GLY A 596 2.49 7.11 -29.04
N GLY A 597 3.32 6.59 -28.12
CA GLY A 597 4.65 6.03 -28.40
C GLY A 597 5.61 7.01 -29.07
N LYS A 598 6.53 6.44 -29.89
CA LYS A 598 7.56 7.24 -30.58
C LYS A 598 6.99 8.37 -31.42
N LYS A 599 5.81 8.20 -32.03
CA LYS A 599 5.17 9.25 -32.84
C LYS A 599 4.82 10.49 -32.00
N ALA A 600 4.33 10.29 -30.77
CA ALA A 600 4.05 11.38 -29.85
C ALA A 600 5.36 12.11 -29.47
N VAL A 601 6.42 11.36 -29.13
CA VAL A 601 7.74 11.93 -28.81
C VAL A 601 8.29 12.77 -29.98
N ASP A 602 8.29 12.22 -31.19
CA ASP A 602 8.83 12.91 -32.39
C ASP A 602 8.01 14.17 -32.75
N SER A 603 6.75 14.27 -32.33
CA SER A 603 5.91 15.45 -32.58
C SER A 603 6.19 16.60 -31.63
N VAL A 604 6.61 16.33 -30.38
CA VAL A 604 6.76 17.33 -29.31
C VAL A 604 8.21 17.69 -28.97
N MET A 605 9.17 16.88 -29.40
CA MET A 605 10.62 17.07 -29.19
C MET A 605 11.30 17.46 -30.50
N LYS A 606 11.03 18.67 -30.99
CA LYS A 606 11.60 19.20 -32.27
C LYS A 606 12.82 20.07 -32.03
#